data_1afc737f0387e6f2a652d8a2ceb20f32
#
_entry.id   1afc737f0387e6f2a652d8a2ceb20f32
#
_cell.length_a   1.000
_cell.length_b   1.000
_cell.length_c   1.000
_cell.angle_alpha   90.00
_cell.angle_beta   90.00
_cell.angle_gamma   90.00
#
_symmetry.space_group_name_H-M   'P 1'
#
loop_
_entity.id
_entity.type
_entity.pdbx_description
1 polymer ?
#
loop_
_entity_poly.entity_id
_entity_poly.type
_entity_poly.pdbx_seq_one_letter_code
_entity_poly.pdbx_strand_id
1 'polypeptide(L)'
;DRITAIDGQAVATWEAVLKKVRESDRALLFSLERGGKSIEVSVTPKKQELPNIFGKKTVVFVVGIAPSSEIIYVKSGFWKAVSLGAERVWMLTAMIFYSLGLMFSGALSFKDSVTGPIGIFFMTQEAARMGIVYLLYFTGSLSVSLFVLNLLPIPVLDGGHVLFILIEKLKGSPLKESVKERMTQGGLTLLLVLMAFVILQDVNRYSIIGNMVKWL
;
A
#
# COMPACT_ATOMS: atom_id res chain seq x y z
N ASP A 1 -26.16 -5.63 -4.08
CA ASP A 1 -27.03 -4.51 -3.64
C ASP A 1 -26.34 -3.18 -3.90
N ARG A 2 -27.08 -2.17 -4.26
CA ARG A 2 -26.60 -0.80 -4.44
C ARG A 2 -27.15 0.07 -3.32
N ILE A 3 -26.28 0.67 -2.53
CA ILE A 3 -26.68 1.62 -1.49
C ILE A 3 -26.99 2.94 -2.18
N THR A 4 -28.21 3.44 -2.02
CA THR A 4 -28.69 4.68 -2.64
C THR A 4 -28.76 5.83 -1.66
N ALA A 5 -29.13 5.57 -0.40
CA ALA A 5 -29.20 6.58 0.64
C ALA A 5 -28.92 5.99 2.03
N ILE A 6 -28.55 6.84 2.99
CA ILE A 6 -28.47 6.53 4.42
C ILE A 6 -29.18 7.66 5.17
N ASP A 7 -30.15 7.32 6.01
CA ASP A 7 -31.03 8.25 6.73
C ASP A 7 -31.68 9.28 5.78
N GLY A 8 -32.13 8.85 4.61
CA GLY A 8 -32.76 9.68 3.59
C GLY A 8 -31.80 10.59 2.80
N GLN A 9 -30.50 10.58 3.11
CA GLN A 9 -29.49 11.36 2.38
C GLN A 9 -28.80 10.49 1.34
N ALA A 10 -28.86 10.88 0.07
CA ALA A 10 -28.24 10.16 -1.03
C ALA A 10 -26.71 9.99 -0.81
N VAL A 11 -26.19 8.79 -1.09
CA VAL A 11 -24.77 8.47 -1.06
C VAL A 11 -24.35 7.96 -2.43
N ALA A 12 -23.33 8.60 -3.03
CA ALA A 12 -22.85 8.27 -4.37
C ALA A 12 -21.53 7.47 -4.34
N THR A 13 -20.78 7.51 -3.26
CA THR A 13 -19.47 6.88 -3.14
C THR A 13 -19.36 6.03 -1.88
N TRP A 14 -18.46 5.04 -1.93
CA TRP A 14 -18.18 4.19 -0.76
C TRP A 14 -17.59 5.00 0.42
N GLU A 15 -16.78 6.02 0.13
CA GLU A 15 -16.21 6.91 1.14
C GLU A 15 -17.30 7.66 1.92
N ALA A 16 -18.37 8.09 1.22
CA ALA A 16 -19.52 8.74 1.86
C ALA A 16 -20.25 7.77 2.79
N VAL A 17 -20.39 6.49 2.39
CA VAL A 17 -20.96 5.44 3.25
C VAL A 17 -20.08 5.24 4.48
N LEU A 18 -18.77 5.05 4.30
CA LEU A 18 -17.84 4.85 5.40
C LEU A 18 -17.83 6.01 6.39
N LYS A 19 -17.87 7.26 5.88
CA LYS A 19 -17.89 8.45 6.73
C LYS A 19 -19.13 8.44 7.62
N LYS A 20 -20.31 8.25 7.06
CA LYS A 20 -21.56 8.21 7.84
C LYS A 20 -21.60 7.09 8.87
N VAL A 21 -21.12 5.90 8.51
CA VAL A 21 -21.05 4.75 9.43
C VAL A 21 -20.09 5.02 10.58
N ARG A 22 -18.91 5.59 10.31
CA ARG A 22 -17.88 5.84 11.33
C ARG A 22 -18.25 6.94 12.32
N GLU A 23 -19.08 7.90 11.89
CA GLU A 23 -19.52 9.04 12.69
C GLU A 23 -20.80 8.74 13.50
N SER A 24 -21.42 7.57 13.32
CA SER A 24 -22.70 7.22 13.95
C SER A 24 -22.59 6.06 14.91
N ASP A 25 -23.09 6.24 16.12
CA ASP A 25 -23.26 5.22 17.17
C ASP A 25 -24.70 4.69 17.27
N ARG A 26 -25.61 5.26 16.46
CA ARG A 26 -27.04 4.92 16.42
C ARG A 26 -27.36 4.04 15.20
N ALA A 27 -28.57 3.47 15.21
CA ALA A 27 -29.10 2.75 14.07
C ALA A 27 -29.23 3.69 12.85
N LEU A 28 -28.71 3.25 11.72
CA LEU A 28 -28.76 3.93 10.43
C LEU A 28 -29.74 3.22 9.50
N LEU A 29 -30.59 3.99 8.83
CA LEU A 29 -31.54 3.45 7.85
C LEU A 29 -30.87 3.48 6.45
N PHE A 30 -30.52 2.30 5.95
CA PHE A 30 -29.97 2.13 4.61
C PHE A 30 -31.08 1.91 3.60
N SER A 31 -31.15 2.74 2.57
CA SER A 31 -31.98 2.51 1.39
C SER A 31 -31.13 1.80 0.34
N LEU A 32 -31.54 0.61 -0.06
CA LEU A 32 -30.81 -0.28 -0.97
C LEU A 32 -31.65 -0.57 -2.21
N GLU A 33 -30.99 -0.73 -3.33
CA GLU A 33 -31.56 -1.27 -4.56
C GLU A 33 -31.07 -2.72 -4.76
N ARG A 34 -32.00 -3.68 -4.76
CA ARG A 34 -31.75 -5.10 -4.97
C ARG A 34 -32.66 -5.63 -6.08
N GLY A 35 -32.08 -5.99 -7.22
CA GLY A 35 -32.86 -6.51 -8.35
C GLY A 35 -33.97 -5.56 -8.86
N GLY A 36 -33.72 -4.24 -8.85
CA GLY A 36 -34.65 -3.19 -9.24
C GLY A 36 -35.73 -2.85 -8.20
N LYS A 37 -35.68 -3.46 -7.00
CA LYS A 37 -36.60 -3.14 -5.89
C LYS A 37 -35.87 -2.32 -4.83
N SER A 38 -36.52 -1.27 -4.34
CA SER A 38 -36.04 -0.51 -3.20
C SER A 38 -36.35 -1.25 -1.90
N ILE A 39 -35.35 -1.39 -1.05
CA ILE A 39 -35.44 -2.07 0.25
C ILE A 39 -34.82 -1.14 1.30
N GLU A 40 -35.48 -1.03 2.44
CA GLU A 40 -34.94 -0.30 3.59
C GLU A 40 -34.48 -1.29 4.66
N VAL A 41 -33.26 -1.10 5.16
CA VAL A 41 -32.68 -1.94 6.20
C VAL A 41 -32.09 -1.06 7.28
N SER A 42 -32.54 -1.26 8.51
CA SER A 42 -31.96 -0.58 9.68
C SER A 42 -30.78 -1.41 10.21
N VAL A 43 -29.60 -0.79 10.31
CA VAL A 43 -28.37 -1.42 10.76
C VAL A 43 -27.74 -0.58 11.86
N THR A 44 -27.48 -1.18 13.01
CA THR A 44 -26.73 -0.52 14.11
C THR A 44 -25.24 -0.82 13.93
N PRO A 45 -24.38 0.19 13.76
CA PRO A 45 -22.95 -0.01 13.69
C PRO A 45 -22.41 -0.60 14.98
N LYS A 46 -21.48 -1.56 14.86
CA LYS A 46 -20.79 -2.15 16.03
C LYS A 46 -19.48 -1.42 16.26
N LYS A 47 -19.20 -1.12 17.52
CA LYS A 47 -17.94 -0.56 17.97
C LYS A 47 -16.84 -1.61 17.82
N GLN A 48 -15.79 -1.32 17.08
CA GLN A 48 -14.65 -2.22 16.86
C GLN A 48 -13.34 -1.44 16.97
N GLU A 49 -12.38 -2.05 17.66
CA GLU A 49 -11.01 -1.54 17.68
C GLU A 49 -10.27 -2.03 16.43
N LEU A 50 -9.97 -1.12 15.52
CA LEU A 50 -9.17 -1.40 14.35
C LEU A 50 -7.85 -0.61 14.43
N PRO A 51 -6.74 -1.23 14.05
CA PRO A 51 -5.49 -0.48 13.89
C PRO A 51 -5.68 0.54 12.75
N ASN A 52 -5.35 1.80 13.04
CA ASN A 52 -5.28 2.80 11.99
C ASN A 52 -4.01 2.58 11.15
N ILE A 53 -3.83 3.39 10.11
CA ILE A 53 -2.65 3.34 9.23
C ILE A 53 -1.32 3.53 9.99
N PHE A 54 -1.36 4.00 11.24
CA PHE A 54 -0.21 4.19 12.13
C PHE A 54 -0.04 3.04 13.13
N GLY A 55 -0.81 1.94 13.00
CA GLY A 55 -0.78 0.82 13.94
C GLY A 55 -1.43 1.12 15.31
N LYS A 56 -1.90 2.35 15.54
CA LYS A 56 -2.58 2.72 16.79
C LYS A 56 -4.01 2.21 16.75
N LYS A 57 -4.42 1.46 17.77
CA LYS A 57 -5.79 1.01 17.92
C LYS A 57 -6.72 2.22 18.03
N THR A 58 -7.62 2.35 17.08
CA THR A 58 -8.63 3.39 17.04
C THR A 58 -10.00 2.71 17.06
N VAL A 59 -10.86 3.21 17.91
CA VAL A 59 -12.24 2.73 17.97
C VAL A 59 -13.00 3.33 16.80
N VAL A 60 -13.54 2.47 15.95
CA VAL A 60 -14.37 2.87 14.80
C VAL A 60 -15.69 2.10 14.84
N PHE A 61 -16.73 2.73 14.33
CA PHE A 61 -17.99 2.06 14.11
C PHE A 61 -17.97 1.37 12.74
N VAL A 62 -18.40 0.10 12.72
CA VAL A 62 -18.41 -0.72 11.50
C VAL A 62 -19.75 -1.41 11.32
N VAL A 63 -20.16 -1.56 10.09
CA VAL A 63 -21.26 -2.45 9.67
C VAL A 63 -20.64 -3.55 8.81
N GLY A 64 -21.17 -4.76 8.91
CA GLY A 64 -20.59 -5.95 8.24
C GLY A 64 -20.81 -5.96 6.71
N ILE A 65 -20.53 -4.85 6.03
CA ILE A 65 -20.63 -4.71 4.58
C ILE A 65 -19.24 -4.35 4.01
N ALA A 66 -19.00 -4.82 2.79
CA ALA A 66 -17.80 -4.49 2.02
C ALA A 66 -18.22 -3.96 0.63
N PRO A 67 -17.39 -3.14 -0.01
CA PRO A 67 -17.62 -2.74 -1.38
C PRO A 67 -17.60 -3.98 -2.28
N SER A 68 -18.42 -3.97 -3.35
CA SER A 68 -18.34 -5.02 -4.35
C SER A 68 -16.95 -5.04 -4.98
N SER A 69 -16.42 -6.23 -5.18
CA SER A 69 -15.19 -6.43 -5.96
C SER A 69 -15.45 -6.39 -7.47
N GLU A 70 -16.65 -6.02 -7.89
CA GLU A 70 -16.99 -5.90 -9.31
C GLU A 70 -16.20 -4.76 -9.95
N ILE A 71 -15.43 -5.09 -10.98
CA ILE A 71 -14.56 -4.16 -11.67
C ILE A 71 -15.36 -3.46 -12.75
N ILE A 72 -15.45 -2.16 -12.66
CA ILE A 72 -16.01 -1.33 -13.72
C ILE A 72 -14.87 -0.83 -14.61
N TYR A 73 -14.82 -1.33 -15.85
CA TYR A 73 -13.87 -0.83 -16.85
C TYR A 73 -14.40 0.46 -17.48
N VAL A 74 -13.74 1.57 -17.18
CA VAL A 74 -14.02 2.85 -17.82
C VAL A 74 -13.12 3.01 -19.03
N LYS A 75 -13.68 2.99 -20.24
CA LYS A 75 -12.93 3.27 -21.48
C LYS A 75 -12.56 4.76 -21.50
N SER A 76 -11.30 5.05 -21.63
CA SER A 76 -10.75 6.41 -21.74
C SER A 76 -9.99 6.56 -23.06
N GLY A 77 -10.01 7.74 -23.67
CA GLY A 77 -9.12 8.06 -24.78
C GLY A 77 -7.65 8.02 -24.34
N PHE A 78 -6.75 7.80 -25.32
CA PHE A 78 -5.31 7.61 -25.08
C PHE A 78 -4.70 8.71 -24.18
N TRP A 79 -4.90 9.97 -24.48
CA TRP A 79 -4.32 11.09 -23.72
C TRP A 79 -4.86 11.16 -22.30
N LYS A 80 -6.15 10.86 -22.10
CA LYS A 80 -6.74 10.79 -20.78
C LYS A 80 -6.18 9.62 -19.97
N ALA A 81 -5.94 8.47 -20.60
CA ALA A 81 -5.32 7.32 -19.96
C ALA A 81 -3.88 7.62 -19.51
N VAL A 82 -3.09 8.32 -20.34
CA VAL A 82 -1.73 8.77 -19.99
C VAL A 82 -1.76 9.74 -18.80
N SER A 83 -2.67 10.71 -18.81
CA SER A 83 -2.82 11.67 -17.70
C SER A 83 -3.17 10.97 -16.39
N LEU A 84 -4.15 10.04 -16.42
CA LEU A 84 -4.55 9.25 -15.24
C LEU A 84 -3.40 8.36 -14.74
N GLY A 85 -2.62 7.78 -15.66
CA GLY A 85 -1.44 7.00 -15.33
C GLY A 85 -0.36 7.85 -14.63
N ALA A 86 -0.07 9.03 -15.16
CA ALA A 86 0.89 9.96 -14.55
C ALA A 86 0.44 10.43 -13.16
N GLU A 87 -0.84 10.77 -12.99
CA GLU A 87 -1.41 11.10 -11.70
C GLU A 87 -1.26 9.94 -10.71
N ARG A 88 -1.49 8.71 -11.16
CA ARG A 88 -1.36 7.51 -10.31
C ARG A 88 0.08 7.26 -9.89
N VAL A 89 1.04 7.41 -10.81
CA VAL A 89 2.48 7.31 -10.50
C VAL A 89 2.88 8.34 -9.46
N TRP A 90 2.44 9.60 -9.63
CA TRP A 90 2.70 10.66 -8.66
C TRP A 90 2.13 10.34 -7.28
N MET A 91 0.86 9.91 -7.24
CA MET A 91 0.18 9.54 -6.00
C MET A 91 0.91 8.39 -5.27
N LEU A 92 1.28 7.32 -6.00
CA LEU A 92 2.03 6.20 -5.43
C LEU A 92 3.39 6.65 -4.91
N THR A 93 4.11 7.47 -5.67
CA THR A 93 5.41 8.03 -5.26
C THR A 93 5.29 8.83 -3.97
N ALA A 94 4.33 9.75 -3.90
CA ALA A 94 4.07 10.56 -2.71
C ALA A 94 3.69 9.68 -1.50
N MET A 95 2.86 8.65 -1.72
CA MET A 95 2.44 7.72 -0.67
C MET A 95 3.62 6.91 -0.12
N ILE A 96 4.57 6.48 -0.97
CA ILE A 96 5.76 5.75 -0.52
C ILE A 96 6.65 6.66 0.33
N PHE A 97 6.94 7.89 -0.12
CA PHE A 97 7.72 8.83 0.69
C PHE A 97 7.04 9.17 2.02
N TYR A 98 5.73 9.36 2.01
CA TYR A 98 4.95 9.59 3.22
C TYR A 98 5.05 8.40 4.19
N SER A 99 4.90 7.16 3.68
CA SER A 99 5.02 5.93 4.47
C SER A 99 6.43 5.77 5.06
N LEU A 100 7.47 6.06 4.28
CA LEU A 100 8.86 6.08 4.78
C LEU A 100 9.02 7.10 5.91
N GLY A 101 8.48 8.31 5.76
CA GLY A 101 8.48 9.33 6.82
C GLY A 101 7.81 8.85 8.11
N LEU A 102 6.67 8.16 7.99
CA LEU A 102 5.98 7.56 9.14
C LEU A 102 6.78 6.43 9.79
N MET A 103 7.51 5.63 9.00
CA MET A 103 8.39 4.58 9.51
C MET A 103 9.57 5.17 10.28
N PHE A 104 10.19 6.24 9.77
CA PHE A 104 11.27 6.93 10.47
C PHE A 104 10.80 7.64 11.76
N SER A 105 9.58 8.14 11.80
CA SER A 105 8.99 8.73 13.01
C SER A 105 8.52 7.68 14.04
N GLY A 106 8.59 6.39 13.71
CA GLY A 106 8.08 5.30 14.56
C GLY A 106 6.55 5.20 14.62
N ALA A 107 5.83 6.01 13.82
CA ALA A 107 4.37 5.97 13.74
C ALA A 107 3.86 4.75 12.96
N LEU A 108 4.68 4.20 12.08
CA LEU A 108 4.37 3.00 11.30
C LEU A 108 5.41 1.91 11.58
N SER A 109 4.95 0.70 11.89
CA SER A 109 5.83 -0.44 12.14
C SER A 109 6.50 -0.91 10.85
N PHE A 110 7.83 -0.95 10.83
CA PHE A 110 8.60 -1.50 9.71
C PHE A 110 8.17 -2.95 9.42
N LYS A 111 8.03 -3.75 10.48
CA LYS A 111 7.68 -5.16 10.40
C LYS A 111 6.35 -5.41 9.66
N ASP A 112 5.36 -4.54 9.86
CA ASP A 112 4.03 -4.74 9.29
C ASP A 112 3.86 -4.10 7.90
N SER A 113 4.77 -3.19 7.54
CA SER A 113 4.67 -2.35 6.35
C SER A 113 5.53 -2.82 5.18
N VAL A 114 6.57 -3.62 5.45
CA VAL A 114 7.48 -4.11 4.42
C VAL A 114 7.12 -5.54 4.03
N THR A 115 7.09 -5.79 2.74
CA THR A 115 6.84 -7.09 2.15
C THR A 115 8.09 -7.52 1.37
N GLY A 116 8.55 -8.72 1.60
CA GLY A 116 9.73 -9.28 0.94
C GLY A 116 9.40 -10.08 -0.32
N PRO A 117 10.41 -10.76 -0.89
CA PRO A 117 10.26 -11.50 -2.15
C PRO A 117 9.16 -12.58 -2.11
N ILE A 118 9.00 -13.25 -0.97
CA ILE A 118 7.98 -14.30 -0.79
C ILE A 118 6.59 -13.68 -0.82
N GLY A 119 6.39 -12.56 -0.11
CA GLY A 119 5.12 -11.85 -0.12
C GLY A 119 4.79 -11.27 -1.49
N ILE A 120 5.78 -10.72 -2.20
CA ILE A 120 5.61 -10.25 -3.59
C ILE A 120 5.15 -11.40 -4.50
N PHE A 121 5.70 -12.61 -4.34
CA PHE A 121 5.27 -13.79 -5.09
C PHE A 121 3.78 -14.09 -4.87
N PHE A 122 3.31 -14.14 -3.62
CA PHE A 122 1.90 -14.40 -3.32
C PHE A 122 0.98 -13.27 -3.83
N MET A 123 1.40 -12.01 -3.69
CA MET A 123 0.65 -10.87 -4.22
C MET A 123 0.57 -10.91 -5.75
N THR A 124 1.65 -11.31 -6.43
CA THR A 124 1.67 -11.49 -7.89
C THR A 124 0.70 -12.59 -8.33
N GLN A 125 0.70 -13.73 -7.60
CA GLN A 125 -0.22 -14.83 -7.87
C GLN A 125 -1.69 -14.37 -7.72
N GLU A 126 -1.98 -13.63 -6.69
CA GLU A 126 -3.33 -13.11 -6.45
C GLU A 126 -3.73 -12.09 -7.53
N ALA A 127 -2.85 -11.17 -7.88
CA ALA A 127 -3.07 -10.22 -8.97
C ALA A 127 -3.32 -10.94 -10.32
N ALA A 128 -2.59 -12.02 -10.59
CA ALA A 128 -2.79 -12.84 -11.79
C ALA A 128 -4.16 -13.53 -11.80
N ARG A 129 -4.63 -14.02 -10.64
CA ARG A 129 -5.96 -14.62 -10.49
C ARG A 129 -7.10 -13.60 -10.73
N MET A 130 -6.89 -12.35 -10.31
CA MET A 130 -7.84 -11.26 -10.55
C MET A 130 -7.87 -10.80 -12.00
N GLY A 131 -6.89 -11.22 -12.83
CA GLY A 131 -6.83 -10.96 -14.26
C GLY A 131 -5.72 -10.04 -14.69
N ILE A 132 -5.52 -9.97 -16.03
CA ILE A 132 -4.37 -9.28 -16.65
C ILE A 132 -4.28 -7.80 -16.27
N VAL A 133 -5.40 -7.11 -16.10
CA VAL A 133 -5.41 -5.68 -15.76
C VAL A 133 -4.85 -5.46 -14.35
N TYR A 134 -5.21 -6.31 -13.39
CA TYR A 134 -4.65 -6.26 -12.04
C TYR A 134 -3.18 -6.61 -12.02
N LEU A 135 -2.76 -7.61 -12.78
CA LEU A 135 -1.36 -7.99 -12.91
C LEU A 135 -0.51 -6.84 -13.45
N LEU A 136 -0.99 -6.16 -14.51
CA LEU A 136 -0.32 -4.99 -15.07
C LEU A 136 -0.26 -3.83 -14.08
N TYR A 137 -1.37 -3.56 -13.37
CA TYR A 137 -1.40 -2.54 -12.33
C TYR A 137 -0.43 -2.84 -11.19
N PHE A 138 -0.39 -4.08 -10.73
CA PHE A 138 0.53 -4.53 -9.69
C PHE A 138 2.00 -4.41 -10.13
N THR A 139 2.31 -4.85 -11.35
CA THR A 139 3.65 -4.73 -11.94
C THR A 139 4.07 -3.26 -12.05
N GLY A 140 3.18 -2.38 -12.50
CA GLY A 140 3.42 -0.94 -12.54
C GLY A 140 3.68 -0.36 -11.14
N SER A 141 2.91 -0.77 -10.15
CA SER A 141 3.09 -0.34 -8.76
C SER A 141 4.43 -0.81 -8.17
N LEU A 142 4.85 -2.05 -8.46
CA LEU A 142 6.18 -2.55 -8.10
C LEU A 142 7.29 -1.75 -8.76
N SER A 143 7.14 -1.43 -10.05
CA SER A 143 8.13 -0.62 -10.78
C SER A 143 8.30 0.78 -10.16
N VAL A 144 7.20 1.43 -9.79
CA VAL A 144 7.24 2.72 -9.07
C VAL A 144 7.92 2.56 -7.70
N SER A 145 7.61 1.50 -6.97
CA SER A 145 8.23 1.23 -5.66
C SER A 145 9.74 1.02 -5.77
N LEU A 146 10.19 0.23 -6.74
CA LEU A 146 11.62 0.00 -7.00
C LEU A 146 12.32 1.28 -7.45
N PHE A 147 11.68 2.10 -8.29
CA PHE A 147 12.19 3.41 -8.67
C PHE A 147 12.42 4.31 -7.46
N VAL A 148 11.41 4.43 -6.59
CA VAL A 148 11.52 5.27 -5.37
C VAL A 148 12.59 4.74 -4.43
N LEU A 149 12.65 3.42 -4.23
CA LEU A 149 13.71 2.81 -3.40
C LEU A 149 15.10 3.07 -3.97
N ASN A 150 15.28 2.96 -5.29
CA ASN A 150 16.57 3.27 -5.94
C ASN A 150 16.96 4.75 -5.82
N LEU A 151 15.99 5.63 -5.62
CA LEU A 151 16.26 7.07 -5.42
C LEU A 151 16.72 7.41 -3.99
N LEU A 152 16.61 6.48 -3.05
CA LEU A 152 17.07 6.70 -1.67
C LEU A 152 18.59 6.92 -1.62
N PRO A 153 19.08 7.78 -0.71
CA PRO A 153 20.49 8.12 -0.59
C PRO A 153 21.32 7.00 0.08
N ILE A 154 21.18 5.79 -0.43
CA ILE A 154 21.92 4.60 0.04
C ILE A 154 23.05 4.31 -0.95
N PRO A 155 24.32 4.20 -0.51
CA PRO A 155 25.50 4.17 -1.37
C PRO A 155 25.56 3.06 -2.44
N VAL A 156 24.69 2.05 -2.37
CA VAL A 156 24.60 0.94 -3.34
C VAL A 156 23.56 1.22 -4.43
N LEU A 157 22.64 2.14 -4.16
CA LEU A 157 21.53 2.50 -5.04
C LEU A 157 21.90 3.73 -5.90
N ASP A 158 21.14 3.98 -6.95
CA ASP A 158 21.36 5.12 -7.85
C ASP A 158 21.34 6.46 -7.09
N GLY A 159 20.43 6.61 -6.12
CA GLY A 159 20.36 7.79 -5.25
C GLY A 159 21.64 8.01 -4.42
N GLY A 160 22.36 6.94 -4.06
CA GLY A 160 23.65 7.03 -3.41
C GLY A 160 24.75 7.59 -4.31
N HIS A 161 24.74 7.23 -5.59
CA HIS A 161 25.67 7.82 -6.57
C HIS A 161 25.37 9.30 -6.80
N VAL A 162 24.11 9.67 -6.89
CA VAL A 162 23.67 11.07 -6.95
C VAL A 162 24.15 11.84 -5.71
N LEU A 163 24.01 11.23 -4.52
CA LEU A 163 24.50 11.82 -3.26
C LEU A 163 26.03 12.05 -3.30
N PHE A 164 26.82 11.08 -3.78
CA PHE A 164 28.26 11.27 -3.92
C PHE A 164 28.62 12.44 -4.83
N ILE A 165 27.98 12.55 -6.00
CA ILE A 165 28.17 13.67 -6.94
C ILE A 165 27.83 15.01 -6.27
N LEU A 166 26.73 15.03 -5.51
CA LEU A 166 26.30 16.23 -4.80
C LEU A 166 27.33 16.66 -3.73
N ILE A 167 27.85 15.70 -2.95
CA ILE A 167 28.88 15.95 -1.93
C ILE A 167 30.18 16.45 -2.60
N GLU A 168 30.61 15.84 -3.70
CA GLU A 168 31.79 16.27 -4.45
C GLU A 168 31.66 17.70 -4.98
N LYS A 169 30.48 18.03 -5.51
CA LYS A 169 30.17 19.38 -5.99
C LYS A 169 30.19 20.41 -4.87
N LEU A 170 29.62 20.09 -3.72
CA LEU A 170 29.60 20.99 -2.55
C LEU A 170 31.01 21.17 -1.93
N LYS A 171 31.80 20.09 -1.93
CA LYS A 171 33.17 20.10 -1.41
C LYS A 171 34.18 20.77 -2.36
N GLY A 172 33.88 20.84 -3.65
CA GLY A 172 34.79 21.36 -4.67
C GLY A 172 35.96 20.43 -5.05
N SER A 173 35.92 19.16 -4.57
CA SER A 173 36.97 18.17 -4.88
C SER A 173 36.41 16.75 -4.82
N PRO A 174 36.90 15.81 -5.65
CA PRO A 174 36.42 14.45 -5.66
C PRO A 174 36.64 13.75 -4.31
N LEU A 175 35.73 12.83 -3.97
CA LEU A 175 35.90 11.94 -2.83
C LEU A 175 36.99 10.92 -3.14
N LYS A 176 37.79 10.57 -2.12
CA LYS A 176 38.76 9.48 -2.25
C LYS A 176 38.05 8.16 -2.57
N GLU A 177 38.60 7.41 -3.53
CA GLU A 177 38.05 6.09 -3.93
C GLU A 177 37.82 5.17 -2.71
N SER A 178 38.75 5.13 -1.79
CA SER A 178 38.65 4.33 -0.55
C SER A 178 37.46 4.73 0.34
N VAL A 179 37.01 6.00 0.28
CA VAL A 179 35.82 6.45 1.01
C VAL A 179 34.55 5.97 0.32
N LYS A 180 34.47 6.14 -1.01
CA LYS A 180 33.35 5.66 -1.81
C LYS A 180 33.17 4.15 -1.65
N GLU A 181 34.27 3.40 -1.74
CA GLU A 181 34.27 1.94 -1.61
C GLU A 181 33.76 1.51 -0.22
N ARG A 182 34.26 2.10 0.87
CA ARG A 182 33.78 1.79 2.22
C ARG A 182 32.31 2.12 2.42
N MET A 183 31.86 3.25 1.90
CA MET A 183 30.45 3.64 1.97
C MET A 183 29.57 2.67 1.19
N THR A 184 30.01 2.23 0.00
CA THR A 184 29.31 1.26 -0.82
C THR A 184 29.27 -0.12 -0.14
N GLN A 185 30.39 -0.58 0.43
CA GLN A 185 30.43 -1.84 1.20
C GLN A 185 29.50 -1.79 2.41
N GLY A 186 29.52 -0.67 3.16
CA GLY A 186 28.60 -0.47 4.28
C GLY A 186 27.12 -0.48 3.86
N GLY A 187 26.80 0.20 2.76
CA GLY A 187 25.46 0.20 2.18
C GLY A 187 25.01 -1.19 1.72
N LEU A 188 25.91 -1.95 1.07
CA LEU A 188 25.63 -3.34 0.65
C LEU A 188 25.37 -4.23 1.88
N THR A 189 26.21 -4.13 2.91
CA THR A 189 26.03 -4.91 4.14
C THR A 189 24.68 -4.61 4.78
N LEU A 190 24.31 -3.32 4.91
CA LEU A 190 23.01 -2.91 5.43
C LEU A 190 21.87 -3.51 4.61
N LEU A 191 21.96 -3.45 3.28
CA LEU A 191 20.93 -3.96 2.38
C LEU A 191 20.78 -5.49 2.49
N LEU A 192 21.89 -6.23 2.59
CA LEU A 192 21.88 -7.67 2.80
C LEU A 192 21.25 -8.07 4.15
N VAL A 193 21.59 -7.37 5.23
CA VAL A 193 21.00 -7.58 6.56
C VAL A 193 19.49 -7.30 6.52
N LEU A 194 19.09 -6.20 5.89
CA LEU A 194 17.68 -5.85 5.73
C LEU A 194 16.93 -6.90 4.92
N MET A 195 17.52 -7.37 3.81
CA MET A 195 16.94 -8.42 2.97
C MET A 195 16.76 -9.73 3.75
N ALA A 196 17.79 -10.15 4.51
CA ALA A 196 17.69 -11.34 5.36
C ALA A 196 16.57 -11.19 6.40
N PHE A 197 16.48 -10.03 7.06
CA PHE A 197 15.41 -9.74 8.03
C PHE A 197 14.02 -9.83 7.38
N VAL A 198 13.84 -9.23 6.21
CA VAL A 198 12.55 -9.23 5.50
C VAL A 198 12.17 -10.63 5.03
N ILE A 199 13.12 -11.44 4.55
CA ILE A 199 12.88 -12.85 4.18
C ILE A 199 12.44 -13.67 5.40
N LEU A 200 13.12 -13.53 6.54
CA LEU A 200 12.73 -14.22 7.77
C LEU A 200 11.33 -13.82 8.23
N GLN A 201 10.97 -12.56 8.08
CA GLN A 201 9.64 -12.04 8.40
C GLN A 201 8.58 -12.62 7.46
N ASP A 202 8.83 -12.66 6.16
CA ASP A 202 7.93 -13.26 5.18
C ASP A 202 7.70 -14.74 5.48
N VAL A 203 8.75 -15.51 5.77
CA VAL A 203 8.66 -16.93 6.16
C VAL A 203 7.72 -17.11 7.36
N ASN A 204 7.84 -16.25 8.37
CA ASN A 204 6.98 -16.29 9.54
C ASN A 204 5.53 -15.87 9.21
N ARG A 205 5.35 -14.80 8.41
CA ARG A 205 4.03 -14.27 8.03
C ARG A 205 3.21 -15.27 7.23
N TYR A 206 3.81 -15.95 6.28
CA TYR A 206 3.13 -16.91 5.41
C TYR A 206 3.12 -18.34 5.98
N SER A 207 3.59 -18.54 7.20
CA SER A 207 3.63 -19.84 7.91
C SER A 207 4.19 -20.98 7.05
N ILE A 208 5.18 -20.66 6.21
CA ILE A 208 5.75 -21.61 5.24
C ILE A 208 6.31 -22.84 5.96
N ILE A 209 7.01 -22.62 7.09
CA ILE A 209 7.56 -23.70 7.92
C ILE A 209 6.45 -24.56 8.53
N GLY A 210 5.38 -23.94 9.06
CA GLY A 210 4.26 -24.67 9.64
C GLY A 210 3.47 -25.49 8.62
N ASN A 211 3.40 -25.03 7.38
CA ASN A 211 2.76 -25.77 6.29
C ASN A 211 3.66 -26.88 5.74
N MET A 212 4.98 -26.68 5.64
CA MET A 212 5.92 -27.74 5.24
C MET A 212 5.95 -28.91 6.22
N VAL A 213 5.90 -28.64 7.53
CA VAL A 213 5.87 -29.69 8.57
C VAL A 213 4.58 -30.51 8.54
N LYS A 214 3.48 -29.97 8.01
CA LYS A 214 2.22 -30.73 7.84
C LYS A 214 2.20 -31.65 6.62
N TRP A 215 3.17 -31.52 5.73
CA TRP A 215 3.31 -32.35 4.51
C TRP A 215 4.38 -33.44 4.66
N LEU A 216 5.14 -33.46 5.74
CA LEU A 216 6.08 -34.49 6.18
C LEU A 216 5.44 -35.39 7.25
#